data_a7e343f5ccb107c40322f2d2b9a42656
#
_entry.id   a7e343f5ccb107c40322f2d2b9a42656
#
_cell.length_a   1.000
_cell.length_b   1.000
_cell.length_c   1.000
_cell.angle_alpha   90.00
_cell.angle_beta   90.00
_cell.angle_gamma   90.00
#
_symmetry.space_group_name_H-M   'P 1'
#
loop_
_entity.id
_entity.type
_entity.pdbx_description
1 polymer ?
#
loop_
_entity_poly.entity_id
_entity_poly.type
_entity_poly.pdbx_seq_one_letter_code
_entity_poly.pdbx_strand_id
1 'polypeptide(L)'
;SYWTPMDVKVTDQTFVKSTSPDNGMDVIRRGAEMIVDFPEITPIRTQFRLDASYAYTKYIDNSLSYYYQNGWSHTSLPNRSYQYVGIYANGDNLSTTANGKRTHSLDANITAITRIPKARLIISCRLEASLVKRSQNISEYKGKEYAFNVSESSNAQTGGSIYNGDSYTAIWPVAYLDLNNEMHPFTDAEAGNPEFSYLIRKSGNAYTFAADGYNPYFSANINITKEIGDHISLSLNAINFTNSRPYVKSRATGVSALFTPDFYYGLTCRIKL
;
A
#
# COMPACT_ATOMS: atom_id res chain seq x y z
N SER A 1 -11.65 50.38 17.21
CA SER A 1 -11.19 49.41 16.20
C SER A 1 -10.25 50.14 15.27
N TYR A 2 -8.98 49.84 15.39
CA TYR A 2 -7.98 50.33 14.45
C TYR A 2 -7.82 49.32 13.35
N TRP A 3 -8.20 49.68 12.16
CA TRP A 3 -7.88 48.94 10.95
C TRP A 3 -6.40 49.17 10.63
N THR A 4 -5.61 48.15 10.66
CA THR A 4 -4.23 48.21 10.16
C THR A 4 -4.25 47.94 8.66
N PRO A 5 -3.51 48.76 7.86
CA PRO A 5 -3.50 48.61 6.41
C PRO A 5 -3.02 47.25 5.87
N MET A 6 -2.46 46.42 6.76
CA MET A 6 -1.99 45.08 6.40
C MET A 6 -3.10 44.05 6.23
N ASP A 7 -4.26 44.25 6.82
CA ASP A 7 -5.34 43.28 6.75
C ASP A 7 -6.05 43.24 5.38
N VAL A 8 -5.84 44.24 4.56
CA VAL A 8 -6.55 44.42 3.28
C VAL A 8 -5.77 43.82 2.11
N LYS A 9 -4.45 43.63 2.21
CA LYS A 9 -3.62 43.26 1.03
C LYS A 9 -3.53 41.76 0.74
N VAL A 10 -3.94 40.89 1.65
CA VAL A 10 -3.71 39.46 1.50
C VAL A 10 -4.97 38.69 1.14
N THR A 11 -6.12 39.30 1.27
CA THR A 11 -7.40 38.70 0.87
C THR A 11 -7.65 38.64 -0.64
N ASP A 12 -6.89 39.34 -1.43
CA ASP A 12 -7.10 39.49 -2.88
C ASP A 12 -6.12 38.68 -3.75
N GLN A 13 -5.25 37.85 -3.17
CA GLN A 13 -4.43 36.93 -3.97
C GLN A 13 -5.27 35.76 -4.44
N THR A 14 -5.74 35.83 -5.67
CA THR A 14 -6.44 34.72 -6.32
C THR A 14 -5.43 33.90 -7.12
N PHE A 15 -5.16 32.68 -6.66
CA PHE A 15 -4.39 31.74 -7.47
C PHE A 15 -5.29 31.10 -8.51
N VAL A 16 -4.97 31.33 -9.79
CA VAL A 16 -5.63 30.61 -10.89
C VAL A 16 -4.87 29.30 -11.09
N LYS A 17 -5.53 28.21 -10.78
CA LYS A 17 -4.99 26.87 -10.97
C LYS A 17 -5.29 26.43 -12.40
N SER A 18 -4.25 26.04 -13.14
CA SER A 18 -4.39 25.35 -14.41
C SER A 18 -3.84 23.92 -14.28
N THR A 19 -4.51 22.97 -14.91
CA THR A 19 -4.05 21.58 -14.98
C THR A 19 -3.78 21.23 -16.44
N SER A 20 -2.62 20.63 -16.71
CA SER A 20 -2.32 20.06 -18.02
C SER A 20 -2.11 18.54 -17.87
N PRO A 21 -2.55 17.73 -18.85
CA PRO A 21 -2.22 16.31 -18.87
C PRO A 21 -0.71 16.12 -18.95
N ASP A 22 -0.18 15.27 -18.10
CA ASP A 22 1.24 14.89 -18.09
C ASP A 22 1.38 13.38 -17.82
N ASN A 23 2.47 12.77 -18.30
CA ASN A 23 2.86 11.40 -17.99
C ASN A 23 3.71 11.35 -16.70
N GLY A 24 3.22 11.98 -15.64
CA GLY A 24 3.95 12.11 -14.38
C GLY A 24 4.11 10.82 -13.57
N MET A 25 3.48 9.71 -13.97
CA MET A 25 3.51 8.47 -13.22
C MET A 25 4.70 7.59 -13.59
N ASP A 26 5.59 7.36 -12.65
CA ASP A 26 6.68 6.39 -12.75
C ASP A 26 6.27 5.05 -12.15
N VAL A 27 6.50 3.96 -12.89
CA VAL A 27 6.23 2.60 -12.43
C VAL A 27 7.49 1.76 -12.54
N ILE A 28 7.95 1.26 -11.41
CA ILE A 28 9.06 0.30 -11.33
C ILE A 28 8.48 -1.06 -10.95
N ARG A 29 8.75 -2.06 -11.80
CA ARG A 29 8.40 -3.46 -11.52
C ARG A 29 9.65 -4.31 -11.54
N ARG A 30 9.82 -5.14 -10.53
CA ARG A 30 10.90 -6.11 -10.43
C ARG A 30 10.31 -7.42 -9.96
N GLY A 31 10.79 -8.53 -10.49
CA GLY A 31 10.31 -9.84 -10.10
C GLY A 31 11.34 -10.92 -10.40
N ALA A 32 11.15 -12.04 -9.74
CA ALA A 32 11.88 -13.28 -10.00
C ALA A 32 10.90 -14.43 -9.85
N GLU A 33 11.00 -15.38 -10.75
CA GLU A 33 10.22 -16.62 -10.73
C GLU A 33 11.18 -17.79 -10.76
N MET A 34 10.83 -18.84 -10.02
CA MET A 34 11.58 -20.08 -9.97
C MET A 34 10.62 -21.24 -10.09
N ILE A 35 10.93 -22.16 -10.99
CA ILE A 35 10.21 -23.43 -11.15
C ILE A 35 11.24 -24.55 -11.12
N VAL A 36 11.01 -25.53 -10.24
CA VAL A 36 11.86 -26.71 -10.11
C VAL A 36 10.99 -27.94 -10.17
N ASP A 37 11.18 -28.74 -11.18
CA ASP A 37 10.59 -30.06 -11.32
C ASP A 37 11.60 -31.11 -10.80
N PHE A 38 11.23 -31.84 -9.78
CA PHE A 38 12.05 -32.93 -9.24
C PHE A 38 11.78 -34.22 -9.98
N PRO A 39 12.76 -35.11 -10.14
CA PRO A 39 12.52 -36.44 -10.69
C PRO A 39 11.56 -37.23 -9.79
N GLU A 40 10.84 -38.18 -10.40
CA GLU A 40 9.95 -39.05 -9.64
C GLU A 40 10.73 -39.89 -8.62
N ILE A 41 10.27 -39.87 -7.39
CA ILE A 41 10.76 -40.75 -6.34
C ILE A 41 10.09 -42.14 -6.55
N THR A 42 10.78 -43.03 -7.20
CA THR A 42 10.27 -44.32 -7.69
C THR A 42 9.59 -45.16 -6.61
N PRO A 43 10.12 -45.33 -5.38
CA PRO A 43 9.47 -46.15 -4.37
C PRO A 43 8.06 -45.74 -4.01
N ILE A 44 7.80 -44.43 -3.99
CA ILE A 44 6.48 -43.86 -3.66
C ILE A 44 5.72 -43.34 -4.90
N ARG A 45 6.34 -43.43 -6.07
CA ARG A 45 5.79 -42.97 -7.33
C ARG A 45 5.25 -41.52 -7.27
N THR A 46 6.01 -40.68 -6.61
CA THR A 46 5.64 -39.28 -6.36
C THR A 46 6.64 -38.35 -7.02
N GLN A 47 6.12 -37.43 -7.78
CA GLN A 47 6.87 -36.32 -8.36
C GLN A 47 6.53 -35.04 -7.61
N PHE A 48 7.56 -34.24 -7.31
CA PHE A 48 7.41 -32.93 -6.70
C PHE A 48 7.72 -31.83 -7.73
N ARG A 49 6.99 -30.74 -7.60
CA ARG A 49 7.27 -29.48 -8.28
C ARG A 49 7.21 -28.35 -7.26
N LEU A 50 8.22 -27.52 -7.27
CA LEU A 50 8.29 -26.27 -6.51
C LEU A 50 8.13 -25.11 -7.49
N ASP A 51 7.23 -24.18 -7.23
CA ASP A 51 7.14 -22.91 -7.91
C ASP A 51 7.15 -21.79 -6.88
N ALA A 52 7.93 -20.76 -7.12
CA ALA A 52 8.03 -19.59 -6.28
C ALA A 52 8.11 -18.32 -7.12
N SER A 53 7.46 -17.27 -6.67
CA SER A 53 7.48 -15.99 -7.34
C SER A 53 7.65 -14.85 -6.34
N TYR A 54 8.54 -13.92 -6.65
CA TYR A 54 8.69 -12.66 -5.96
C TYR A 54 8.31 -11.53 -6.90
N ALA A 55 7.49 -10.60 -6.43
CA ALA A 55 7.15 -9.40 -7.16
C ALA A 55 7.29 -8.16 -6.28
N TYR A 56 7.90 -7.14 -6.85
CA TYR A 56 7.98 -5.79 -6.30
C TYR A 56 7.40 -4.81 -7.30
N THR A 57 6.51 -3.96 -6.85
CA THR A 57 6.00 -2.85 -7.66
C THR A 57 6.06 -1.57 -6.84
N LYS A 58 6.58 -0.51 -7.43
CA LYS A 58 6.53 0.84 -6.92
C LYS A 58 5.97 1.74 -8.02
N TYR A 59 4.97 2.53 -7.70
CA TYR A 59 4.51 3.60 -8.57
C TYR A 59 4.53 4.92 -7.82
N ILE A 60 4.83 5.99 -8.51
CA ILE A 60 4.89 7.36 -7.99
C ILE A 60 4.23 8.27 -9.02
N ASP A 61 3.35 9.12 -8.56
CA ASP A 61 2.87 10.26 -9.32
C ASP A 61 3.75 11.47 -8.96
N ASN A 62 4.53 11.93 -9.93
CA ASN A 62 5.44 13.06 -9.77
C ASN A 62 4.75 14.41 -10.00
N SER A 63 3.42 14.43 -10.14
CA SER A 63 2.69 15.69 -10.23
C SER A 63 2.79 16.49 -8.93
N LEU A 64 2.85 17.79 -9.08
CA LEU A 64 2.90 18.72 -7.95
C LEU A 64 1.56 19.42 -7.79
N SER A 65 1.15 19.60 -6.54
CA SER A 65 -0.04 20.38 -6.20
C SER A 65 0.30 21.57 -5.34
N TYR A 66 -0.42 22.65 -5.55
CA TYR A 66 -0.33 23.85 -4.75
C TYR A 66 -1.38 23.81 -3.66
N TYR A 67 -0.99 24.08 -2.42
CA TYR A 67 -1.92 24.23 -1.33
C TYR A 67 -1.85 25.63 -0.77
N TYR A 68 -2.97 26.32 -0.91
CA TYR A 68 -3.18 27.65 -0.34
C TYR A 68 -4.13 27.51 0.86
N GLN A 69 -3.67 27.90 2.02
CA GLN A 69 -4.52 27.94 3.20
C GLN A 69 -5.19 29.31 3.29
N ASN A 70 -6.51 29.32 3.15
CA ASN A 70 -7.28 30.55 3.31
C ASN A 70 -7.17 31.07 4.75
N GLY A 71 -6.72 32.32 4.92
CA GLY A 71 -6.18 32.89 6.14
C GLY A 71 -7.14 33.15 7.29
N TRP A 72 -8.26 32.47 7.41
CA TRP A 72 -9.31 32.86 8.35
C TRP A 72 -9.21 32.28 9.76
N SER A 73 -8.25 31.47 10.11
CA SER A 73 -8.29 30.84 11.46
C SER A 73 -6.99 30.36 12.04
N HIS A 74 -5.87 31.05 11.83
CA HIS A 74 -4.67 30.65 12.56
C HIS A 74 -4.57 31.44 13.86
N THR A 75 -5.07 30.84 14.93
CA THR A 75 -5.00 31.42 16.28
C THR A 75 -3.58 31.54 16.83
N SER A 76 -2.60 30.84 16.26
CA SER A 76 -1.19 30.89 16.69
C SER A 76 -0.35 31.99 16.01
N LEU A 77 -0.87 32.63 14.96
CA LEU A 77 -0.21 33.75 14.28
C LEU A 77 -1.19 34.90 14.07
N PRO A 78 -1.64 35.56 15.15
CA PRO A 78 -2.79 36.45 15.13
C PRO A 78 -2.64 37.71 14.25
N ASN A 79 -1.47 38.01 13.74
CA ASN A 79 -1.21 39.23 12.95
C ASN A 79 -0.45 38.97 11.66
N ARG A 80 -0.37 37.72 11.20
CA ARG A 80 0.29 37.39 9.95
C ARG A 80 -0.67 36.68 9.01
N SER A 81 -0.92 37.30 7.90
CA SER A 81 -1.46 36.65 6.72
C SER A 81 -0.47 35.62 6.20
N TYR A 82 -0.97 34.49 5.70
CA TYR A 82 -0.16 33.46 5.10
C TYR A 82 0.56 34.04 3.87
N GLN A 83 1.88 34.08 3.96
CA GLN A 83 2.71 34.70 2.94
C GLN A 83 3.23 33.71 1.91
N TYR A 84 3.04 32.43 2.17
CA TYR A 84 3.64 31.37 1.35
C TYR A 84 2.61 30.36 0.90
N VAL A 85 2.79 29.84 -0.30
CA VAL A 85 2.00 28.75 -0.87
C VAL A 85 2.83 27.50 -0.95
N GLY A 86 2.42 26.44 -0.26
CA GLY A 86 3.14 25.16 -0.29
C GLY A 86 2.93 24.41 -1.59
N ILE A 87 3.97 23.79 -2.09
CA ILE A 87 3.98 22.92 -3.27
C ILE A 87 4.29 21.51 -2.80
N TYR A 88 3.38 20.57 -3.03
CA TYR A 88 3.46 19.20 -2.49
C TYR A 88 3.51 18.16 -3.60
N ALA A 89 4.17 17.05 -3.31
CA ALA A 89 4.32 15.91 -4.19
C ALA A 89 3.14 14.91 -4.06
N ASN A 90 1.91 15.36 -4.06
CA ASN A 90 0.78 14.46 -3.81
C ASN A 90 -0.48 14.79 -4.63
N GLY A 91 -0.28 15.33 -5.81
CA GLY A 91 -1.40 15.66 -6.69
C GLY A 91 -2.42 16.57 -6.04
N ASP A 92 -3.63 16.59 -6.58
CA ASP A 92 -4.73 17.42 -6.08
C ASP A 92 -5.46 16.86 -4.86
N ASN A 93 -5.11 15.69 -4.42
CA ASN A 93 -5.84 15.03 -3.35
C ASN A 93 -5.35 15.49 -1.98
N LEU A 94 -6.00 16.52 -1.44
CA LEU A 94 -5.68 17.08 -0.13
C LEU A 94 -6.02 16.13 1.04
N SER A 95 -6.79 15.08 0.80
CA SER A 95 -7.19 14.11 1.82
C SER A 95 -6.20 12.95 1.93
N THR A 96 -5.54 12.60 0.84
CA THR A 96 -4.48 11.60 0.82
C THR A 96 -3.17 12.28 0.46
N THR A 97 -2.23 12.16 1.34
CA THR A 97 -0.91 12.78 1.23
C THR A 97 0.10 11.88 0.54
N ALA A 98 -0.34 10.69 0.13
CA ALA A 98 0.45 9.74 -0.61
C ALA A 98 0.36 10.04 -2.11
N ASN A 99 1.50 10.12 -2.78
CA ASN A 99 1.59 10.22 -4.23
C ASN A 99 1.98 8.90 -4.89
N GLY A 100 2.08 7.84 -4.12
CA GLY A 100 2.43 6.54 -4.65
C GLY A 100 2.27 5.40 -3.65
N LYS A 101 2.66 4.22 -4.11
CA LYS A 101 2.59 3.00 -3.33
C LYS A 101 3.68 2.03 -3.73
N ARG A 102 4.23 1.32 -2.77
CA ARG A 102 5.10 0.16 -3.00
C ARG A 102 4.45 -1.10 -2.47
N THR A 103 4.59 -2.19 -3.22
CA THR A 103 4.06 -3.50 -2.85
C THR A 103 5.13 -4.56 -3.00
N HIS A 104 5.11 -5.52 -2.10
CA HIS A 104 5.96 -6.71 -2.14
C HIS A 104 5.08 -7.94 -1.99
N SER A 105 5.32 -8.95 -2.81
CA SER A 105 4.73 -10.27 -2.63
C SER A 105 5.79 -11.35 -2.84
N LEU A 106 5.71 -12.39 -2.03
CA LEU A 106 6.47 -13.62 -2.17
C LEU A 106 5.51 -14.78 -1.93
N ASP A 107 5.26 -15.53 -2.98
CA ASP A 107 4.41 -16.69 -2.97
C ASP A 107 5.24 -17.92 -3.34
N ALA A 108 5.00 -19.05 -2.70
CA ALA A 108 5.67 -20.32 -3.00
C ALA A 108 4.68 -21.47 -2.90
N ASN A 109 4.78 -22.43 -3.82
CA ASN A 109 3.88 -23.56 -3.87
C ASN A 109 4.68 -24.85 -4.06
N ILE A 110 4.22 -25.91 -3.42
CA ILE A 110 4.75 -27.26 -3.62
C ILE A 110 3.61 -28.15 -4.09
N THR A 111 3.77 -28.75 -5.26
CA THR A 111 2.84 -29.73 -5.79
C THR A 111 3.46 -31.11 -5.72
N ALA A 112 2.74 -32.05 -5.14
CA ALA A 112 3.10 -33.47 -5.10
C ALA A 112 2.08 -34.26 -5.93
N ILE A 113 2.55 -35.04 -6.91
CA ILE A 113 1.72 -35.90 -7.75
C ILE A 113 2.14 -37.34 -7.52
N THR A 114 1.26 -38.12 -6.90
CA THR A 114 1.47 -39.54 -6.64
C THR A 114 0.60 -40.36 -7.59
N ARG A 115 1.22 -41.30 -8.28
CA ARG A 115 0.55 -42.24 -9.18
C ARG A 115 0.56 -43.65 -8.62
N ILE A 116 -0.61 -44.26 -8.47
CA ILE A 116 -0.78 -45.62 -7.98
C ILE A 116 -1.40 -46.49 -9.09
N PRO A 117 -0.58 -47.00 -10.03
CA PRO A 117 -1.10 -47.68 -11.23
C PRO A 117 -1.97 -48.86 -10.91
N LYS A 118 -1.59 -49.68 -9.91
CA LYS A 118 -2.38 -50.87 -9.48
C LYS A 118 -3.80 -50.52 -9.07
N ALA A 119 -3.99 -49.32 -8.50
CA ALA A 119 -5.29 -48.80 -8.11
C ALA A 119 -5.90 -47.89 -9.16
N ARG A 120 -5.20 -47.60 -10.25
CA ARG A 120 -5.62 -46.60 -11.26
C ARG A 120 -5.98 -45.26 -10.57
N LEU A 121 -5.12 -44.80 -9.64
CA LEU A 121 -5.37 -43.64 -8.81
C LEU A 121 -4.24 -42.62 -9.00
N ILE A 122 -4.62 -41.35 -9.15
CA ILE A 122 -3.71 -40.21 -9.17
C ILE A 122 -4.13 -39.27 -8.06
N ILE A 123 -3.19 -38.95 -7.19
CA ILE A 123 -3.39 -37.98 -6.11
C ILE A 123 -2.47 -36.81 -6.38
N SER A 124 -3.03 -35.61 -6.50
CA SER A 124 -2.30 -34.35 -6.59
C SER A 124 -2.60 -33.51 -5.37
N CYS A 125 -1.58 -33.16 -4.63
CA CYS A 125 -1.68 -32.27 -3.49
C CYS A 125 -0.84 -31.02 -3.78
N ARG A 126 -1.40 -29.84 -3.61
CA ARG A 126 -0.73 -28.55 -3.76
C ARG A 126 -0.79 -27.80 -2.44
N LEU A 127 0.36 -27.55 -1.84
CA LEU A 127 0.51 -26.63 -0.73
C LEU A 127 0.86 -25.26 -1.27
N GLU A 128 0.10 -24.26 -0.89
CA GLU A 128 0.27 -22.87 -1.28
C GLU A 128 0.68 -22.05 -0.06
N ALA A 129 1.74 -21.28 -0.20
CA ALA A 129 2.26 -20.40 0.83
C ALA A 129 2.34 -18.97 0.32
N SER A 130 1.61 -18.04 0.91
CA SER A 130 1.84 -16.63 0.75
C SER A 130 2.72 -16.14 1.90
N LEU A 131 4.01 -16.00 1.62
CA LEU A 131 5.04 -15.74 2.63
C LEU A 131 5.18 -14.26 2.94
N VAL A 132 5.02 -13.40 1.93
CA VAL A 132 5.07 -11.95 2.07
C VAL A 132 3.95 -11.35 1.23
N LYS A 133 3.17 -10.48 1.84
CA LYS A 133 2.23 -9.61 1.15
C LYS A 133 2.22 -8.29 1.89
N ARG A 134 2.93 -7.32 1.37
CA ARG A 134 3.06 -6.02 2.01
C ARG A 134 2.79 -4.89 1.04
N SER A 135 2.21 -3.84 1.54
CA SER A 135 1.84 -2.64 0.81
C SER A 135 2.15 -1.44 1.68
N GLN A 136 2.68 -0.39 1.10
CA GLN A 136 3.02 0.83 1.82
C GLN A 136 2.75 2.04 0.93
N ASN A 137 2.02 3.01 1.46
CA ASN A 137 1.89 4.31 0.85
C ASN A 137 3.22 5.05 0.94
N ILE A 138 3.52 5.85 -0.06
CA ILE A 138 4.72 6.68 -0.11
C ILE A 138 4.35 8.12 -0.46
N SER A 139 5.14 9.06 0.05
CA SER A 139 5.15 10.45 -0.39
C SER A 139 6.58 10.75 -0.78
N GLU A 140 6.84 10.77 -2.08
CA GLU A 140 8.19 10.87 -2.63
C GLU A 140 8.19 11.76 -3.87
N TYR A 141 9.20 12.58 -4.01
CA TYR A 141 9.43 13.36 -5.22
C TYR A 141 10.90 13.32 -5.59
N LYS A 142 11.21 12.93 -6.83
CA LYS A 142 12.59 12.80 -7.34
C LYS A 142 13.54 12.04 -6.39
N GLY A 143 13.03 10.95 -5.79
CA GLY A 143 13.81 10.07 -4.91
C GLY A 143 13.94 10.53 -3.45
N LYS A 144 13.37 11.68 -3.08
CA LYS A 144 13.35 12.18 -1.70
C LYS A 144 11.97 11.96 -1.08
N GLU A 145 11.93 11.47 0.16
CA GLU A 145 10.68 11.31 0.94
C GLU A 145 10.27 12.64 1.57
N TYR A 146 8.95 12.89 1.62
CA TYR A 146 8.35 14.11 2.16
C TYR A 146 7.28 13.83 3.22
N ALA A 147 7.16 12.59 3.68
CA ALA A 147 6.28 12.21 4.77
C ALA A 147 7.08 11.62 5.93
N PHE A 148 6.91 12.16 7.12
CA PHE A 148 7.67 11.80 8.30
C PHE A 148 6.76 11.51 9.48
N ASN A 149 7.03 10.43 10.22
CA ASN A 149 6.35 10.18 11.49
C ASN A 149 6.94 11.08 12.57
N VAL A 150 6.07 11.80 13.25
CA VAL A 150 6.44 12.68 14.38
C VAL A 150 5.76 12.16 15.63
N SER A 151 6.53 11.96 16.68
CA SER A 151 6.02 11.72 18.03
C SER A 151 6.02 13.04 18.78
N GLU A 152 4.86 13.48 19.23
CA GLU A 152 4.76 14.63 20.13
C GLU A 152 4.67 14.12 21.57
N SER A 153 5.30 14.82 22.51
CA SER A 153 5.11 14.53 23.93
C SER A 153 3.65 14.80 24.31
N SER A 154 3.13 14.08 25.27
CA SER A 154 1.73 14.10 25.73
C SER A 154 1.17 15.47 26.15
N ASN A 155 2.00 16.52 26.16
CA ASN A 155 1.63 17.89 26.51
C ASN A 155 1.41 18.81 25.30
N ALA A 156 1.55 18.32 24.08
CA ALA A 156 1.24 19.13 22.91
C ALA A 156 -0.29 19.17 22.74
N GLN A 157 -0.90 20.26 23.19
CA GLN A 157 -2.31 20.57 22.88
C GLN A 157 -2.46 20.82 21.39
N THR A 158 -2.64 19.76 20.65
CA THR A 158 -3.13 19.87 19.28
C THR A 158 -4.65 20.06 19.37
N GLY A 159 -5.12 21.23 18.96
CA GLY A 159 -6.54 21.58 19.03
C GLY A 159 -7.39 20.75 18.09
N GLY A 160 -7.74 19.55 18.49
CA GLY A 160 -8.72 18.71 17.80
C GLY A 160 -8.63 17.24 18.20
N SER A 161 -9.76 16.60 18.30
CA SER A 161 -9.94 15.19 18.68
C SER A 161 -9.37 14.16 17.67
N ILE A 162 -8.71 14.61 16.61
CA ILE A 162 -8.15 13.76 15.57
C ILE A 162 -6.77 13.23 15.97
N TYR A 163 -6.08 13.92 16.84
CA TYR A 163 -4.74 13.57 17.29
C TYR A 163 -4.85 13.03 18.72
N ASN A 164 -4.83 11.73 18.87
CA ASN A 164 -4.77 11.08 20.18
C ASN A 164 -3.41 11.27 20.88
N GLY A 165 -2.86 12.45 20.75
CA GLY A 165 -1.80 12.97 21.60
C GLY A 165 -0.39 12.64 21.19
N ASP A 166 -0.06 11.45 20.70
CA ASP A 166 1.34 11.03 20.79
C ASP A 166 2.10 10.89 19.47
N SER A 167 1.41 10.78 18.35
CA SER A 167 2.08 10.66 17.05
C SER A 167 1.20 11.03 15.87
N TYR A 168 1.79 11.64 14.86
CA TYR A 168 1.13 11.96 13.59
C TYR A 168 2.12 11.84 12.42
N THR A 169 1.63 11.86 11.20
CA THR A 169 2.47 11.99 10.02
C THR A 169 2.53 13.45 9.58
N ALA A 170 3.73 14.02 9.58
CA ALA A 170 4.02 15.33 9.02
C ALA A 170 4.33 15.18 7.53
N ILE A 171 3.72 16.04 6.69
CA ILE A 171 3.97 16.07 5.26
C ILE A 171 4.53 17.43 4.92
N TRP A 172 5.75 17.41 4.44
CA TRP A 172 6.48 18.60 4.06
C TRP A 172 6.17 18.97 2.62
N PRO A 173 6.12 20.27 2.30
CA PRO A 173 6.14 20.68 0.90
C PRO A 173 7.50 20.35 0.26
N VAL A 174 7.50 20.16 -1.04
CA VAL A 174 8.71 20.06 -1.86
C VAL A 174 9.38 21.43 -1.98
N ALA A 175 8.54 22.46 -2.11
CA ALA A 175 8.91 23.84 -2.29
C ALA A 175 7.80 24.75 -1.78
N TYR A 176 8.03 26.03 -1.77
CA TYR A 176 7.00 27.03 -1.50
C TYR A 176 7.18 28.24 -2.44
N LEU A 177 6.08 28.95 -2.71
CA LEU A 177 6.08 30.25 -3.38
C LEU A 177 5.96 31.34 -2.34
N ASP A 178 6.75 32.39 -2.52
CA ASP A 178 6.64 33.62 -1.75
C ASP A 178 5.63 34.61 -2.40
N LEU A 179 5.51 35.81 -1.82
CA LEU A 179 4.62 36.87 -2.33
C LEU A 179 5.00 37.41 -3.71
N ASN A 180 6.24 37.17 -4.15
CA ASN A 180 6.72 37.57 -5.47
C ASN A 180 6.53 36.47 -6.51
N ASN A 181 5.91 35.32 -6.13
CA ASN A 181 5.82 34.10 -6.91
C ASN A 181 7.19 33.46 -7.21
N GLU A 182 8.19 33.74 -6.39
CA GLU A 182 9.46 33.06 -6.49
C GLU A 182 9.38 31.71 -5.74
N MET A 183 9.90 30.67 -6.40
CA MET A 183 9.87 29.32 -5.85
C MET A 183 11.14 29.03 -5.07
N HIS A 184 10.98 28.65 -3.81
CA HIS A 184 12.04 28.30 -2.88
C HIS A 184 11.93 26.83 -2.48
N PRO A 185 13.05 26.10 -2.34
CA PRO A 185 13.02 24.74 -1.82
C PRO A 185 12.63 24.75 -0.34
N PHE A 186 11.86 23.76 0.09
CA PHE A 186 11.56 23.59 1.50
C PHE A 186 12.58 22.60 2.11
N THR A 187 13.31 23.05 3.11
CA THR A 187 14.41 22.32 3.74
C THR A 187 14.19 22.17 5.25
N ASP A 188 15.13 21.52 5.93
CA ASP A 188 15.11 21.38 7.39
C ASP A 188 15.17 22.74 8.10
N ALA A 189 15.74 23.76 7.46
CA ALA A 189 15.78 25.11 8.00
C ALA A 189 14.39 25.75 8.06
N GLU A 190 13.62 25.64 7.00
CA GLU A 190 12.23 26.09 6.94
C GLU A 190 11.36 25.28 7.90
N ALA A 191 11.56 23.96 7.95
CA ALA A 191 10.81 23.09 8.85
C ALA A 191 11.03 23.41 10.33
N GLY A 192 12.22 23.88 10.70
CA GLY A 192 12.55 24.33 12.04
C GLY A 192 12.09 25.76 12.37
N ASN A 193 11.65 26.53 11.39
CA ASN A 193 11.21 27.90 11.57
C ASN A 193 9.68 27.98 11.79
N PRO A 194 9.21 28.52 12.93
CA PRO A 194 7.78 28.65 13.23
C PRO A 194 6.98 29.40 12.15
N GLU A 195 7.61 30.27 11.38
CA GLU A 195 6.97 31.02 10.31
C GLU A 195 6.42 30.12 9.20
N PHE A 196 7.08 28.99 8.93
CA PHE A 196 6.68 28.03 7.91
C PHE A 196 5.87 26.84 8.47
N SER A 197 5.60 26.82 9.78
CA SER A 197 4.96 25.67 10.45
C SER A 197 3.61 25.29 9.85
N TYR A 198 2.86 26.26 9.32
CA TYR A 198 1.56 26.04 8.68
C TYR A 198 1.67 25.37 7.32
N LEU A 199 2.84 25.38 6.68
CA LEU A 199 3.10 24.64 5.45
C LEU A 199 3.29 23.15 5.70
N ILE A 200 3.64 22.76 6.92
CA ILE A 200 3.74 21.35 7.28
C ILE A 200 2.33 20.81 7.54
N ARG A 201 1.84 19.97 6.63
CA ARG A 201 0.53 19.35 6.79
C ARG A 201 0.63 18.18 7.78
N LYS A 202 -0.39 18.05 8.61
CA LYS A 202 -0.46 16.97 9.60
C LYS A 202 -1.59 16.00 9.22
N SER A 203 -1.28 14.72 9.14
CA SER A 203 -2.27 13.65 9.05
C SER A 203 -2.54 13.13 10.45
N GLY A 204 -3.80 13.00 10.82
CA GLY A 204 -4.22 12.45 12.13
C GLY A 204 -3.90 10.96 12.32
N ASN A 205 -3.40 10.29 11.30
CA ASN A 205 -3.01 8.90 11.36
C ASN A 205 -1.49 8.77 11.20
N ALA A 206 -0.79 8.50 12.30
CA ALA A 206 0.65 8.25 12.33
C ALA A 206 1.08 7.06 11.46
N TYR A 207 0.16 6.18 11.11
CA TYR A 207 0.45 4.96 10.37
C TYR A 207 0.09 5.03 8.88
N THR A 208 -0.32 6.18 8.36
CA THR A 208 -0.70 6.35 6.94
C THR A 208 0.38 5.80 5.98
N PHE A 209 1.64 5.95 6.36
CA PHE A 209 2.80 5.48 5.59
C PHE A 209 3.47 4.23 6.18
N ALA A 210 2.82 3.57 7.14
CA ALA A 210 3.31 2.30 7.65
C ALA A 210 3.09 1.19 6.62
N ALA A 211 4.00 0.23 6.58
CA ALA A 211 3.81 -0.95 5.76
C ALA A 211 2.68 -1.81 6.32
N ASP A 212 1.68 -2.08 5.50
CA ASP A 212 0.57 -2.98 5.78
C ASP A 212 0.75 -4.32 5.09
N GLY A 213 0.21 -5.36 5.70
CA GLY A 213 0.24 -6.69 5.13
C GLY A 213 -0.30 -7.72 6.10
N TYR A 214 -0.31 -8.95 5.68
CA TYR A 214 -0.70 -10.06 6.54
C TYR A 214 0.48 -10.98 6.84
N ASN A 215 0.36 -11.70 7.93
CA ASN A 215 1.30 -12.74 8.29
C ASN A 215 1.29 -13.84 7.23
N PRO A 216 2.40 -14.58 7.07
CA PRO A 216 2.43 -15.74 6.20
C PRO A 216 1.25 -16.66 6.47
N TYR A 217 0.60 -17.12 5.41
CA TYR A 217 -0.45 -18.12 5.52
C TYR A 217 -0.24 -19.24 4.50
N PHE A 218 -0.83 -20.38 4.82
CA PHE A 218 -0.70 -21.58 4.03
C PHE A 218 -2.08 -22.14 3.75
N SER A 219 -2.30 -22.61 2.53
CA SER A 219 -3.49 -23.34 2.15
C SER A 219 -3.11 -24.61 1.43
N ALA A 220 -4.00 -25.58 1.41
CA ALA A 220 -3.77 -26.82 0.70
C ALA A 220 -4.97 -27.21 -0.16
N ASN A 221 -4.65 -27.66 -1.37
CA ASN A 221 -5.59 -28.15 -2.35
C ASN A 221 -5.28 -29.61 -2.65
N ILE A 222 -6.31 -30.43 -2.82
CA ILE A 222 -6.14 -31.83 -3.18
C ILE A 222 -7.07 -32.20 -4.34
N ASN A 223 -6.53 -32.97 -5.27
CA ASN A 223 -7.27 -33.61 -6.33
C ASN A 223 -6.98 -35.10 -6.30
N ILE A 224 -8.02 -35.91 -6.24
CA ILE A 224 -7.92 -37.37 -6.25
C ILE A 224 -8.70 -37.85 -7.47
N THR A 225 -8.01 -38.44 -8.45
CA THR A 225 -8.62 -38.97 -9.65
C THR A 225 -8.53 -40.51 -9.65
N LYS A 226 -9.66 -41.16 -9.78
CA LYS A 226 -9.83 -42.60 -9.94
C LYS A 226 -10.28 -42.90 -11.35
N GLU A 227 -9.51 -43.73 -12.05
CA GLU A 227 -9.91 -44.30 -13.35
C GLU A 227 -10.67 -45.62 -13.14
N ILE A 228 -11.84 -45.74 -13.77
CA ILE A 228 -12.70 -46.89 -13.72
C ILE A 228 -12.80 -47.45 -15.14
N GLY A 229 -12.15 -48.57 -15.38
CA GLY A 229 -11.96 -49.07 -16.75
C GLY A 229 -11.19 -48.06 -17.59
N ASP A 230 -11.44 -48.07 -18.90
CA ASP A 230 -10.72 -47.20 -19.85
C ASP A 230 -11.57 -45.99 -20.29
N HIS A 231 -12.81 -45.93 -19.84
CA HIS A 231 -13.79 -44.94 -20.30
C HIS A 231 -14.26 -43.96 -19.25
N ILE A 232 -14.10 -44.24 -17.96
CA ILE A 232 -14.62 -43.38 -16.88
C ILE A 232 -13.50 -42.92 -15.97
N SER A 233 -13.48 -41.64 -15.64
CA SER A 233 -12.67 -41.09 -14.55
C SER A 233 -13.50 -40.27 -13.59
N LEU A 234 -13.33 -40.48 -12.30
CA LEU A 234 -13.92 -39.72 -11.20
C LEU A 234 -12.83 -38.92 -10.51
N SER A 235 -13.04 -37.62 -10.40
CA SER A 235 -12.09 -36.72 -9.70
C SER A 235 -12.79 -36.01 -8.56
N LEU A 236 -12.27 -36.17 -7.36
CA LEU A 236 -12.63 -35.37 -6.18
C LEU A 236 -11.65 -34.20 -6.07
N ASN A 237 -12.17 -32.99 -6.04
CA ASN A 237 -11.39 -31.76 -5.86
C ASN A 237 -11.75 -31.13 -4.52
N ALA A 238 -10.77 -30.73 -3.74
CA ALA A 238 -10.98 -29.88 -2.58
C ALA A 238 -9.94 -28.75 -2.59
N ILE A 239 -10.43 -27.51 -2.58
CA ILE A 239 -9.62 -26.30 -2.57
C ILE A 239 -9.68 -25.71 -1.17
N ASN A 240 -8.52 -25.26 -0.68
CA ASN A 240 -8.36 -24.74 0.69
C ASN A 240 -8.93 -25.70 1.75
N PHE A 241 -8.67 -27.02 1.61
CA PHE A 241 -9.23 -28.00 2.54
C PHE A 241 -8.70 -27.85 3.98
N THR A 242 -7.61 -27.08 4.17
CA THR A 242 -7.11 -26.65 5.48
C THR A 242 -7.99 -25.58 6.11
N ASN A 243 -8.93 -25.00 5.35
CA ASN A 243 -9.78 -23.88 5.77
C ASN A 243 -8.98 -22.72 6.36
N SER A 244 -7.86 -22.43 5.72
CA SER A 244 -6.96 -21.36 6.16
C SER A 244 -7.63 -19.99 6.00
N ARG A 245 -7.64 -19.20 7.08
CA ARG A 245 -8.29 -17.88 7.13
C ARG A 245 -7.34 -16.89 7.77
N PRO A 246 -6.46 -16.24 6.97
CA PRO A 246 -5.52 -15.29 7.53
C PRO A 246 -6.22 -14.04 8.06
N TYR A 247 -5.76 -13.59 9.20
CA TYR A 247 -6.22 -12.35 9.83
C TYR A 247 -5.26 -11.23 9.45
N VAL A 248 -5.85 -10.13 8.97
CA VAL A 248 -5.12 -8.92 8.55
C VAL A 248 -5.53 -7.77 9.45
N LYS A 249 -4.56 -7.09 10.03
CA LYS A 249 -4.77 -5.82 10.71
C LYS A 249 -3.99 -4.73 9.99
N SER A 250 -4.72 -3.79 9.38
CA SER A 250 -4.11 -2.62 8.77
C SER A 250 -3.59 -1.67 9.85
N ARG A 251 -2.32 -1.32 9.78
CA ARG A 251 -1.76 -0.26 10.62
C ARG A 251 -2.18 1.12 10.14
N ALA A 252 -2.25 1.30 8.82
CA ALA A 252 -2.58 2.58 8.21
C ALA A 252 -4.02 3.01 8.51
N THR A 253 -4.97 2.08 8.59
CA THR A 253 -6.39 2.38 8.81
C THR A 253 -6.91 1.96 10.18
N GLY A 254 -6.17 1.13 10.90
CA GLY A 254 -6.63 0.50 12.15
C GLY A 254 -7.70 -0.57 11.96
N VAL A 255 -8.16 -0.79 10.74
CA VAL A 255 -9.21 -1.77 10.42
C VAL A 255 -8.64 -3.17 10.44
N SER A 256 -9.38 -4.07 11.06
CA SER A 256 -9.07 -5.49 11.06
C SER A 256 -10.02 -6.23 10.12
N ALA A 257 -9.47 -7.11 9.30
CA ALA A 257 -10.23 -7.94 8.38
C ALA A 257 -9.79 -9.40 8.47
N LEU A 258 -10.75 -10.30 8.35
CA LEU A 258 -10.50 -11.71 8.16
C LEU A 258 -10.60 -11.98 6.66
N PHE A 259 -9.50 -12.42 6.07
CA PHE A 259 -9.52 -12.88 4.69
C PHE A 259 -10.01 -14.33 4.68
N THR A 260 -11.14 -14.58 4.04
CA THR A 260 -11.78 -15.89 4.01
C THR A 260 -11.73 -16.45 2.58
N PRO A 261 -10.59 -17.07 2.18
CA PRO A 261 -10.58 -17.80 0.91
C PRO A 261 -11.58 -18.92 0.98
N ASP A 262 -12.31 -19.09 -0.11
CA ASP A 262 -13.38 -20.10 -0.16
C ASP A 262 -12.83 -21.51 0.06
N PHE A 263 -13.48 -22.26 0.92
CA PHE A 263 -13.38 -23.69 0.95
C PHE A 263 -14.34 -24.27 -0.08
N TYR A 264 -13.79 -24.98 -1.06
CA TYR A 264 -14.57 -25.59 -2.13
C TYR A 264 -14.24 -27.07 -2.25
N TYR A 265 -15.27 -27.88 -2.47
CA TYR A 265 -15.11 -29.27 -2.89
C TYR A 265 -16.05 -29.58 -4.02
N GLY A 266 -15.64 -30.48 -4.89
CA GLY A 266 -16.43 -30.86 -6.06
C GLY A 266 -16.07 -32.25 -6.56
N LEU A 267 -17.03 -32.89 -7.21
CA LEU A 267 -16.86 -34.18 -7.89
C LEU A 267 -17.03 -33.97 -9.38
N THR A 268 -16.06 -34.45 -10.15
CA THR A 268 -16.11 -34.43 -11.62
C THR A 268 -16.11 -35.85 -12.15
N CYS A 269 -17.09 -36.18 -13.00
CA CYS A 269 -17.12 -37.43 -13.76
C CYS A 269 -16.82 -37.13 -15.22
N ARG A 270 -15.82 -37.78 -15.79
CA ARG A 270 -15.49 -37.71 -17.21
C ARG A 270 -15.74 -39.06 -17.86
N ILE A 271 -16.48 -39.08 -18.97
CA ILE A 271 -16.75 -40.24 -19.78
C ILE A 271 -16.04 -40.04 -21.12
N LYS A 272 -15.22 -41.02 -21.52
CA LYS A 272 -14.60 -41.09 -22.86
C LYS A 272 -15.48 -41.96 -23.72
N LEU A 273 -16.00 -41.40 -24.77
CA LEU A 273 -16.78 -42.11 -25.81
C LEU A 273 -15.85 -42.71 -26.84
#